data_0e3b5b7983d6faf89e881a7b4570f18a
#
_entry.id   0e3b5b7983d6faf89e881a7b4570f18a
#
_cell.length_a   1.000
_cell.length_b   1.000
_cell.length_c   1.000
_cell.angle_alpha   90.00
_cell.angle_beta   90.00
_cell.angle_gamma   90.00
#
_symmetry.space_group_name_H-M   'P 1'
#
loop_
_entity.id
_entity.type
_entity.pdbx_description
1 polymer ?
#
loop_
_entity_poly.entity_id
_entity_poly.type
_entity_poly.pdbx_seq_one_letter_code
_entity_poly.pdbx_strand_id
1 'polypeptide(L)'
;MKSFAALILAAVCILSLAACSAKHEKEICIWTHDLKAEDITTVSVWNMYGDKETLTVLSEEKTAELVSLLNKLTDDSFTENSECVGGTPEYGIVLEIDGEYFCINQSIAPPGALETEYGDKLWWIDNDELTSFVKSVCKVTD
;
A
#
# COMPACT_ATOMS: atom_id res chain seq x y z
N MET A 1 49.62 -27.61 -9.54
CA MET A 1 48.77 -26.66 -10.30
C MET A 1 47.28 -27.05 -10.37
N LYS A 2 46.89 -28.33 -10.23
CA LYS A 2 45.50 -28.77 -10.27
C LYS A 2 44.68 -28.41 -9.03
N SER A 3 45.29 -28.25 -7.84
CA SER A 3 44.60 -27.91 -6.59
C SER A 3 44.14 -26.43 -6.49
N PHE A 4 44.87 -25.51 -7.12
CA PHE A 4 44.55 -24.08 -7.06
C PHE A 4 43.28 -23.72 -7.87
N ALA A 5 43.07 -24.37 -9.01
CA ALA A 5 41.89 -24.15 -9.86
C ALA A 5 40.60 -24.65 -9.18
N ALA A 6 40.66 -25.75 -8.44
CA ALA A 6 39.52 -26.27 -7.69
C ALA A 6 39.11 -25.37 -6.53
N LEU A 7 40.07 -24.72 -5.88
CA LEU A 7 39.79 -23.80 -4.75
C LEU A 7 39.16 -22.51 -5.22
N ILE A 8 39.58 -21.98 -6.38
CA ILE A 8 38.98 -20.78 -6.98
C ILE A 8 37.53 -21.07 -7.46
N LEU A 9 37.28 -22.25 -8.03
CA LEU A 9 35.97 -22.62 -8.50
C LEU A 9 34.96 -22.78 -7.32
N ALA A 10 35.44 -23.37 -6.20
CA ALA A 10 34.63 -23.47 -4.99
C ALA A 10 34.29 -22.11 -4.38
N ALA A 11 35.25 -21.17 -4.36
CA ALA A 11 35.02 -19.82 -3.85
C ALA A 11 34.01 -19.02 -4.71
N VAL A 12 34.08 -19.18 -6.03
CA VAL A 12 33.12 -18.53 -6.95
C VAL A 12 31.70 -19.12 -6.76
N CYS A 13 31.55 -20.42 -6.55
CA CYS A 13 30.25 -21.04 -6.28
C CYS A 13 29.66 -20.60 -4.94
N ILE A 14 30.46 -20.39 -3.90
CA ILE A 14 30.00 -19.92 -2.58
C ILE A 14 29.54 -18.45 -2.69
N LEU A 15 30.26 -17.63 -3.43
CA LEU A 15 29.89 -16.23 -3.65
C LEU A 15 28.61 -16.08 -4.48
N SER A 16 28.37 -16.97 -5.44
CA SER A 16 27.13 -16.96 -6.23
C SER A 16 25.90 -17.45 -5.46
N LEU A 17 26.09 -18.33 -4.46
CA LEU A 17 25.00 -18.78 -3.58
C LEU A 17 24.65 -17.74 -2.52
N ALA A 18 25.63 -16.91 -2.09
CA ALA A 18 25.37 -15.81 -1.17
C ALA A 18 24.61 -14.63 -1.83
N ALA A 19 24.74 -14.47 -3.14
CA ALA A 19 24.02 -13.43 -3.89
C ALA A 19 22.53 -13.79 -4.14
N CYS A 20 22.14 -15.06 -3.98
CA CYS A 20 20.76 -15.49 -4.17
C CYS A 20 19.88 -15.41 -2.90
N SER A 21 20.43 -15.01 -1.76
CA SER A 21 19.64 -14.75 -0.55
C SER A 21 19.53 -13.27 -0.21
N ALA A 22 19.58 -12.37 -1.21
CA ALA A 22 18.94 -11.09 -1.07
C ALA A 22 17.44 -11.41 -0.85
N LYS A 23 16.99 -11.33 0.39
CA LYS A 23 15.56 -11.20 0.68
C LYS A 23 15.07 -10.11 -0.27
N HIS A 24 14.26 -10.46 -1.25
CA HIS A 24 13.36 -9.50 -1.85
C HIS A 24 12.49 -9.04 -0.67
N GLU A 25 12.86 -7.91 -0.07
CA GLU A 25 11.93 -7.15 0.73
C GLU A 25 10.72 -6.96 -0.19
N LYS A 26 9.58 -7.49 0.23
CA LYS A 26 8.36 -7.36 -0.52
C LYS A 26 8.00 -5.88 -0.46
N GLU A 27 8.30 -5.14 -1.50
CA GLU A 27 7.65 -3.86 -1.71
C GLU A 27 6.15 -4.14 -1.88
N ILE A 28 5.41 -3.97 -0.79
CA ILE A 28 3.96 -4.23 -0.78
C ILE A 28 3.22 -3.07 -1.39
N CYS A 29 3.80 -1.88 -1.40
CA CYS A 29 3.26 -0.73 -2.10
C CYS A 29 4.32 0.29 -2.49
N ILE A 30 4.08 0.99 -3.62
CA ILE A 30 5.02 1.95 -4.20
C ILE A 30 5.20 3.23 -3.36
N TRP A 31 4.30 3.48 -2.40
CA TRP A 31 4.37 4.64 -1.51
C TRP A 31 5.02 4.37 -0.15
N THR A 32 5.65 3.22 0.04
CA THR A 32 6.29 2.89 1.33
C THR A 32 7.50 3.74 1.66
N HIS A 33 8.07 4.46 0.69
CA HIS A 33 9.28 5.24 0.91
C HIS A 33 9.28 6.51 0.05
N ASP A 34 9.37 7.66 0.70
CA ASP A 34 9.68 8.96 0.09
C ASP A 34 8.64 9.54 -0.90
N LEU A 35 7.36 9.14 -0.81
CA LEU A 35 6.29 9.75 -1.59
C LEU A 35 6.20 11.25 -1.25
N LYS A 36 6.07 12.10 -2.28
CA LYS A 36 5.87 13.53 -2.12
C LYS A 36 4.49 13.93 -2.62
N ALA A 37 3.95 15.03 -2.07
CA ALA A 37 2.66 15.53 -2.52
C ALA A 37 2.65 15.93 -4.01
N GLU A 38 3.79 16.34 -4.54
CA GLU A 38 3.97 16.67 -5.97
C GLU A 38 3.93 15.48 -6.91
N ASP A 39 4.15 14.25 -6.39
CA ASP A 39 4.08 13.01 -7.15
C ASP A 39 2.62 12.59 -7.38
N ILE A 40 1.69 13.14 -6.60
CA ILE A 40 0.27 12.82 -6.68
C ILE A 40 -0.44 13.83 -7.58
N THR A 41 -0.98 13.35 -8.68
CA THR A 41 -1.76 14.16 -9.62
C THR A 41 -3.11 14.54 -9.01
N THR A 42 -3.79 13.57 -8.40
CA THR A 42 -5.13 13.74 -7.84
C THR A 42 -5.37 12.74 -6.72
N VAL A 43 -6.07 13.18 -5.67
CA VAL A 43 -6.69 12.29 -4.69
C VAL A 43 -8.19 12.49 -4.75
N SER A 44 -8.90 11.46 -5.17
CA SER A 44 -10.36 11.42 -5.17
C SER A 44 -10.86 10.65 -3.95
N VAL A 45 -11.84 11.23 -3.27
CA VAL A 45 -12.53 10.62 -2.12
C VAL A 45 -13.92 10.22 -2.58
N TRP A 46 -14.31 9.01 -2.33
CA TRP A 46 -15.63 8.50 -2.64
C TRP A 46 -16.33 7.93 -1.40
N ASN A 47 -17.65 8.02 -1.42
CA ASN A 47 -18.49 7.60 -0.31
C ASN A 47 -19.86 7.22 -0.85
N MET A 48 -20.36 6.06 -0.47
CA MET A 48 -21.68 5.54 -0.83
C MET A 48 -22.69 5.63 0.33
N TYR A 49 -22.32 6.31 1.43
CA TYR A 49 -23.24 6.53 2.55
C TYR A 49 -24.39 7.47 2.13
N GLY A 50 -25.60 6.99 2.27
CA GLY A 50 -26.81 7.71 1.88
C GLY A 50 -27.28 7.37 0.47
N ASP A 51 -28.25 8.17 -0.04
CA ASP A 51 -28.92 7.91 -1.32
C ASP A 51 -28.10 8.27 -2.56
N LYS A 52 -26.89 8.81 -2.40
CA LYS A 52 -26.07 9.27 -3.53
C LYS A 52 -24.59 9.02 -3.26
N GLU A 53 -23.96 8.39 -4.24
CA GLU A 53 -22.50 8.38 -4.33
C GLU A 53 -21.97 9.81 -4.39
N THR A 54 -20.97 10.13 -3.56
CA THR A 54 -20.27 11.40 -3.60
C THR A 54 -18.82 11.16 -4.00
N LEU A 55 -18.34 11.95 -4.97
CA LEU A 55 -16.95 11.99 -5.38
C LEU A 55 -16.42 13.41 -5.13
N THR A 56 -15.33 13.51 -4.38
CA THR A 56 -14.73 14.80 -4.02
C THR A 56 -13.22 14.72 -4.18
N VAL A 57 -12.60 15.76 -4.73
CA VAL A 57 -11.13 15.87 -4.80
C VAL A 57 -10.62 16.50 -3.52
N LEU A 58 -9.56 15.93 -2.92
CA LEU A 58 -8.92 16.48 -1.74
C LEU A 58 -8.19 17.80 -2.05
N SER A 59 -8.16 18.67 -1.05
CA SER A 59 -7.31 19.87 -1.10
C SER A 59 -5.82 19.51 -1.02
N GLU A 60 -4.95 20.40 -1.48
CA GLU A 60 -3.50 20.26 -1.39
C GLU A 60 -3.03 20.00 0.06
N GLU A 61 -3.62 20.70 1.04
CA GLU A 61 -3.31 20.52 2.46
C GLU A 61 -3.63 19.09 2.92
N LYS A 62 -4.81 18.57 2.56
CA LYS A 62 -5.23 17.20 2.91
C LYS A 62 -4.43 16.15 2.15
N THR A 63 -4.02 16.43 0.93
CA THR A 63 -3.11 15.56 0.16
C THR A 63 -1.74 15.48 0.85
N ALA A 64 -1.19 16.58 1.32
CA ALA A 64 0.08 16.57 2.07
C ALA A 64 -0.03 15.81 3.41
N GLU A 65 -1.15 15.93 4.12
CA GLU A 65 -1.44 15.15 5.32
C GLU A 65 -1.48 13.64 5.00
N LEU A 66 -2.19 13.25 3.94
CA LEU A 66 -2.25 11.86 3.47
C LEU A 66 -0.86 11.32 3.16
N VAL A 67 -0.05 12.05 2.40
CA VAL A 67 1.33 11.66 2.07
C VAL A 67 2.16 11.42 3.31
N SER A 68 2.03 12.29 4.33
CA SER A 68 2.72 12.10 5.60
C SER A 68 2.30 10.81 6.32
N LEU A 69 1.03 10.41 6.20
CA LEU A 69 0.53 9.16 6.78
C LEU A 69 1.01 7.94 5.98
N LEU A 70 0.96 8.00 4.65
CA LEU A 70 1.44 6.92 3.79
C LEU A 70 2.93 6.63 3.99
N ASN A 71 3.75 7.67 4.14
CA ASN A 71 5.20 7.52 4.38
C ASN A 71 5.55 6.95 5.77
N LYS A 72 4.59 6.84 6.68
CA LYS A 72 4.76 6.15 7.96
C LYS A 72 4.49 4.64 7.87
N LEU A 73 3.86 4.18 6.79
CA LEU A 73 3.58 2.76 6.61
C LEU A 73 4.88 2.00 6.39
N THR A 74 4.95 0.80 6.96
CA THR A 74 6.05 -0.15 6.79
C THR A 74 5.48 -1.48 6.32
N ASP A 75 6.33 -2.42 5.96
CA ASP A 75 5.88 -3.77 5.57
C ASP A 75 5.04 -4.43 6.67
N ASP A 76 5.32 -4.12 7.95
CA ASP A 76 4.54 -4.62 9.10
C ASP A 76 3.14 -4.01 9.18
N SER A 77 2.89 -2.90 8.47
CA SER A 77 1.56 -2.28 8.38
C SER A 77 0.61 -3.05 7.45
N PHE A 78 1.11 -4.05 6.73
CA PHE A 78 0.34 -4.78 5.73
C PHE A 78 0.21 -6.26 6.08
N THR A 79 -1.01 -6.76 6.05
CA THR A 79 -1.31 -8.18 6.20
C THR A 79 -2.07 -8.67 4.98
N GLU A 80 -1.60 -9.76 4.34
CA GLU A 80 -2.30 -10.33 3.19
C GLU A 80 -3.70 -10.79 3.60
N ASN A 81 -4.72 -10.27 2.92
CA ASN A 81 -6.09 -10.71 3.08
C ASN A 81 -6.33 -11.96 2.21
N SER A 82 -6.22 -13.14 2.83
CA SER A 82 -6.51 -14.41 2.17
C SER A 82 -7.99 -14.79 2.20
N GLU A 83 -8.80 -14.08 2.96
CA GLU A 83 -10.23 -14.31 3.07
C GLU A 83 -10.97 -13.46 2.04
N CYS A 84 -11.32 -14.06 0.91
CA CYS A 84 -12.14 -13.39 -0.10
C CYS A 84 -13.59 -13.29 0.42
N VAL A 85 -13.87 -12.28 1.22
CA VAL A 85 -15.24 -11.98 1.65
C VAL A 85 -15.90 -11.12 0.57
N GLY A 86 -16.94 -11.64 -0.05
CA GLY A 86 -17.69 -10.89 -1.06
C GLY A 86 -18.41 -9.70 -0.44
N GLY A 87 -18.37 -8.56 -1.12
CA GLY A 87 -19.05 -7.33 -0.73
C GLY A 87 -18.51 -6.15 -1.53
N THR A 88 -19.11 -4.99 -1.33
CA THR A 88 -18.65 -3.73 -1.95
C THR A 88 -18.26 -2.77 -0.84
N PRO A 89 -17.04 -2.20 -0.86
CA PRO A 89 -16.66 -1.13 0.06
C PRO A 89 -17.65 0.04 -0.03
N GLU A 90 -17.88 0.72 1.07
CA GLU A 90 -18.82 1.84 1.13
C GLU A 90 -18.10 3.20 0.99
N TYR A 91 -16.79 3.24 1.24
CA TYR A 91 -15.99 4.45 1.10
C TYR A 91 -14.51 4.11 0.86
N GLY A 92 -13.80 5.09 0.34
CA GLY A 92 -12.37 4.98 0.09
C GLY A 92 -11.78 6.22 -0.56
N ILE A 93 -10.50 6.10 -0.85
CA ILE A 93 -9.74 7.10 -1.60
C ILE A 93 -9.06 6.45 -2.79
N VAL A 94 -8.89 7.22 -3.85
CA VAL A 94 -8.17 6.83 -5.05
C VAL A 94 -7.07 7.87 -5.29
N LEU A 95 -5.83 7.42 -5.30
CA LEU A 95 -4.67 8.24 -5.63
C LEU A 95 -4.31 8.01 -7.09
N GLU A 96 -3.99 9.08 -7.81
CA GLU A 96 -3.38 9.02 -9.13
C GLU A 96 -1.91 9.47 -9.02
N ILE A 97 -1.00 8.53 -9.33
CA ILE A 97 0.45 8.72 -9.28
C ILE A 97 1.02 8.26 -10.61
N ASP A 98 1.69 9.14 -11.34
CA ASP A 98 2.30 8.83 -12.65
C ASP A 98 1.32 8.18 -13.66
N GLY A 99 0.03 8.50 -13.56
CA GLY A 99 -1.01 7.95 -14.43
C GLY A 99 -1.51 6.57 -14.03
N GLU A 100 -1.06 6.03 -12.91
CA GLU A 100 -1.57 4.82 -12.28
C GLU A 100 -2.51 5.16 -11.11
N TYR A 101 -3.50 4.29 -10.86
CA TYR A 101 -4.49 4.50 -9.82
C TYR A 101 -4.30 3.50 -8.68
N PHE A 102 -4.25 4.02 -7.47
CA PHE A 102 -4.13 3.24 -6.24
C PHE A 102 -5.34 3.50 -5.35
N CYS A 103 -6.00 2.43 -4.94
CA CYS A 103 -7.19 2.52 -4.11
C CYS A 103 -6.86 2.11 -2.67
N ILE A 104 -7.34 2.89 -1.72
CA ILE A 104 -7.40 2.53 -0.30
C ILE A 104 -8.87 2.59 0.10
N ASN A 105 -9.45 1.44 0.35
CA ASN A 105 -10.87 1.29 0.58
C ASN A 105 -11.15 0.81 2.00
N GLN A 106 -12.37 1.00 2.46
CA GLN A 106 -12.88 0.28 3.61
C GLN A 106 -12.77 -1.22 3.36
N SER A 107 -12.24 -1.96 4.32
CA SER A 107 -12.32 -3.42 4.31
C SER A 107 -13.71 -3.89 4.75
N ILE A 108 -14.20 -4.91 4.07
CA ILE A 108 -15.48 -5.54 4.41
C ILE A 108 -15.31 -6.49 5.59
N ALA A 109 -14.14 -7.10 5.70
CA ALA A 109 -13.78 -7.98 6.81
C ALA A 109 -12.26 -7.88 7.10
N PRO A 110 -11.88 -7.42 8.32
CA PRO A 110 -12.74 -6.98 9.41
C PRO A 110 -13.34 -5.59 9.18
N PRO A 111 -14.56 -5.34 9.67
CA PRO A 111 -15.16 -4.01 9.56
C PRO A 111 -14.29 -2.93 10.25
N GLY A 112 -14.13 -1.80 9.57
CA GLY A 112 -13.37 -0.66 10.10
C GLY A 112 -11.87 -0.65 9.78
N ALA A 113 -11.31 -1.72 9.26
CA ALA A 113 -9.97 -1.72 8.66
C ALA A 113 -9.99 -1.07 7.27
N LEU A 114 -8.80 -0.72 6.79
CA LEU A 114 -8.59 -0.33 5.39
C LEU A 114 -7.98 -1.50 4.62
N GLU A 115 -8.18 -1.50 3.32
CA GLU A 115 -7.56 -2.45 2.41
C GLU A 115 -7.08 -1.77 1.12
N THR A 116 -6.07 -2.35 0.51
CA THR A 116 -5.54 -1.96 -0.79
C THR A 116 -5.24 -3.19 -1.63
N GLU A 117 -5.31 -3.05 -2.94
CA GLU A 117 -4.92 -4.09 -3.88
C GLU A 117 -3.51 -3.83 -4.39
N TYR A 118 -2.66 -4.85 -4.36
CA TYR A 118 -1.34 -4.81 -4.94
C TYR A 118 -0.88 -6.20 -5.38
N GLY A 119 -0.44 -6.31 -6.64
CA GLY A 119 0.07 -7.56 -7.21
C GLY A 119 -0.95 -8.70 -7.23
N ASP A 120 -2.17 -8.45 -7.64
CA ASP A 120 -3.31 -9.39 -7.68
C ASP A 120 -3.73 -9.93 -6.30
N LYS A 121 -3.36 -9.20 -5.22
CA LYS A 121 -3.70 -9.55 -3.84
C LYS A 121 -4.31 -8.37 -3.12
N LEU A 122 -5.19 -8.67 -2.16
CA LEU A 122 -5.70 -7.70 -1.21
C LEU A 122 -4.83 -7.69 0.05
N TRP A 123 -4.61 -6.51 0.58
CA TRP A 123 -3.83 -6.28 1.79
C TRP A 123 -4.61 -5.41 2.76
N TRP A 124 -4.76 -5.88 3.99
CA TRP A 124 -5.23 -5.02 5.08
C TRP A 124 -4.14 -4.04 5.47
N ILE A 125 -4.54 -2.82 5.78
CA ILE A 125 -3.66 -1.78 6.28
C ILE A 125 -3.95 -1.59 7.77
N ASP A 126 -2.99 -1.93 8.62
CA ASP A 126 -3.06 -1.76 10.07
C ASP A 126 -2.39 -0.42 10.45
N ASN A 127 -3.17 0.67 10.42
CA ASN A 127 -2.73 1.99 10.82
C ASN A 127 -3.93 2.85 11.25
N ASP A 128 -4.09 3.09 12.54
CA ASP A 128 -5.20 3.83 13.12
C ASP A 128 -5.27 5.30 12.66
N GLU A 129 -4.10 5.96 12.47
CA GLU A 129 -4.05 7.36 12.04
C GLU A 129 -4.57 7.47 10.60
N LEU A 130 -4.13 6.59 9.71
CA LEU A 130 -4.61 6.56 8.32
C LEU A 130 -6.09 6.20 8.25
N THR A 131 -6.53 5.22 9.05
CA THR A 131 -7.95 4.82 9.12
C THR A 131 -8.83 5.99 9.56
N SER A 132 -8.41 6.72 10.61
CA SER A 132 -9.11 7.90 11.09
C SER A 132 -9.14 9.03 10.07
N PHE A 133 -8.04 9.24 9.36
CA PHE A 133 -7.95 10.21 8.27
C PHE A 133 -8.95 9.88 7.15
N VAL A 134 -8.92 8.64 6.63
CA VAL A 134 -9.80 8.21 5.54
C VAL A 134 -11.28 8.35 5.94
N LYS A 135 -11.67 7.90 7.12
CA LYS A 135 -13.03 8.08 7.66
C LYS A 135 -13.42 9.57 7.69
N SER A 136 -12.52 10.43 8.16
CA SER A 136 -12.76 11.87 8.26
C SER A 136 -13.01 12.52 6.90
N VAL A 137 -12.17 12.24 5.90
CA VAL A 137 -12.30 12.85 4.56
C VAL A 137 -13.47 12.25 3.79
N CYS A 138 -13.82 10.99 4.04
CA CYS A 138 -15.00 10.33 3.49
C CYS A 138 -16.30 10.71 4.24
N LYS A 139 -16.22 11.51 5.31
CA LYS A 139 -17.36 11.94 6.13
C LYS A 139 -18.19 10.77 6.68
N VAL A 140 -17.50 9.71 7.05
CA VAL A 140 -18.13 8.55 7.71
C VAL A 140 -18.50 8.96 9.14
N THR A 141 -19.78 8.86 9.47
CA THR A 141 -20.27 9.02 10.85
C THR A 141 -20.43 7.64 11.46
N ASP A 142 -19.78 7.43 12.60
CA ASP A 142 -19.94 6.21 13.42
C ASP A 142 -21.36 6.05 13.93
#